data_85de6640625191d296b5c98f87c56aca
#
_entry.id   85de6640625191d296b5c98f87c56aca
#
_cell.length_a   1.000
_cell.length_b   1.000
_cell.length_c   1.000
_cell.angle_alpha   90.00
_cell.angle_beta   90.00
_cell.angle_gamma   90.00
#
_symmetry.space_group_name_H-M   'P 1'
#
loop_
_entity.id
_entity.type
_entity.pdbx_description
1 polymer ?
#
loop_
_entity_poly.entity_id
_entity_poly.type
_entity_poly.pdbx_seq_one_letter_code
_entity_poly.pdbx_strand_id
1 'polypeptide(L)'
;MQSDVLIALGSNIEPRLGHLKNAVAAFKENEEIKVVATSPIYETVPKGYLDQEDFLNMVVHIQTDLTAADLLAFCQSIEQNQKRVRTIKNGPRTIDVDILLIDEKVIDRTDLQVPHPRMHERAFVLCPAADIVGRWQVPHLNKTVSTLRDALPQAEKDDVRVAGLSLE
;
A
#
# COMPACT_ATOMS: atom_id res chain seq x y z
N MET A 1 -8.59 -0.39 -22.09
CA MET A 1 -8.83 -1.52 -21.16
C MET A 1 -8.36 -1.14 -19.77
N GLN A 2 -9.19 -1.45 -18.78
CA GLN A 2 -8.84 -1.14 -17.39
C GLN A 2 -7.78 -2.08 -16.85
N SER A 3 -6.80 -1.52 -16.14
CA SER A 3 -5.82 -2.30 -15.40
C SER A 3 -6.28 -2.52 -13.96
N ASP A 4 -5.98 -3.69 -13.43
CA ASP A 4 -6.14 -3.99 -12.01
C ASP A 4 -4.86 -3.57 -11.30
N VAL A 5 -5.01 -2.73 -10.28
CA VAL A 5 -3.86 -2.14 -9.57
C VAL A 5 -4.02 -2.36 -8.08
N LEU A 6 -2.93 -2.68 -7.41
CA LEU A 6 -2.88 -2.78 -5.97
C LEU A 6 -2.06 -1.62 -5.42
N ILE A 7 -2.66 -0.87 -4.51
CA ILE A 7 -2.07 0.32 -3.88
C ILE A 7 -1.90 0.05 -2.38
N ALA A 8 -0.72 0.36 -1.82
CA ALA A 8 -0.50 0.32 -0.38
C ALA A 8 -0.65 1.72 0.20
N LEU A 9 -1.32 1.81 1.33
CA LEU A 9 -1.48 3.04 2.11
C LEU A 9 -0.92 2.82 3.51
N GLY A 10 -0.20 3.83 4.02
CA GLY A 10 0.34 3.77 5.38
C GLY A 10 0.44 5.14 6.02
N SER A 11 0.18 5.20 7.32
CA SER A 11 0.29 6.45 8.09
C SER A 11 0.68 6.15 9.54
N ASN A 12 1.59 6.95 10.10
CA ASN A 12 1.90 6.88 11.53
C ASN A 12 1.95 8.25 12.21
N ILE A 13 1.30 9.23 11.63
CA ILE A 13 1.09 10.55 12.24
C ILE A 13 -0.40 10.72 12.46
N GLU A 14 -0.82 10.96 13.70
CA GLU A 14 -2.24 11.17 14.01
C GLU A 14 -2.78 12.42 13.30
N PRO A 15 -4.01 12.38 12.82
CA PRO A 15 -4.96 11.26 12.90
C PRO A 15 -4.70 10.20 11.82
N ARG A 16 -4.05 9.10 12.22
CA ARG A 16 -3.65 8.03 11.29
C ARG A 16 -4.82 7.50 10.46
N LEU A 17 -5.91 7.16 11.14
CA LEU A 17 -7.12 6.66 10.47
C LEU A 17 -7.72 7.72 9.55
N GLY A 18 -7.72 8.98 9.96
CA GLY A 18 -8.20 10.10 9.14
C GLY A 18 -7.41 10.24 7.85
N HIS A 19 -6.09 10.08 7.92
CA HIS A 19 -5.25 10.14 6.72
C HIS A 19 -5.55 8.99 5.74
N LEU A 20 -5.79 7.78 6.26
CA LEU A 20 -6.20 6.66 5.42
C LEU A 20 -7.57 6.92 4.78
N LYS A 21 -8.54 7.40 5.55
CA LYS A 21 -9.87 7.75 5.03
C LYS A 21 -9.79 8.78 3.91
N ASN A 22 -8.97 9.82 4.10
CA ASN A 22 -8.79 10.86 3.10
C ASN A 22 -8.17 10.32 1.81
N ALA A 23 -7.19 9.43 1.93
CA ALA A 23 -6.55 8.82 0.77
C ALA A 23 -7.54 7.94 -0.01
N VAL A 24 -8.31 7.09 0.68
CA VAL A 24 -9.31 6.24 0.03
C VAL A 24 -10.40 7.10 -0.63
N ALA A 25 -10.84 8.17 0.05
CA ALA A 25 -11.82 9.10 -0.51
C ALA A 25 -11.31 9.75 -1.80
N ALA A 26 -10.02 10.12 -1.84
CA ALA A 26 -9.42 10.70 -3.04
C ALA A 26 -9.48 9.73 -4.22
N PHE A 27 -9.21 8.44 -4.00
CA PHE A 27 -9.36 7.43 -5.04
C PHE A 27 -10.82 7.29 -5.49
N LYS A 28 -11.76 7.27 -4.55
CA LYS A 28 -13.19 7.12 -4.86
C LYS A 28 -13.75 8.33 -5.63
N GLU A 29 -13.24 9.51 -5.38
CA GLU A 29 -13.70 10.74 -6.04
C GLU A 29 -13.11 10.92 -7.44
N ASN A 30 -12.07 10.19 -7.80
CA ASN A 30 -11.47 10.28 -9.12
C ASN A 30 -12.32 9.48 -10.13
N GLU A 31 -12.89 10.17 -11.11
CA GLU A 31 -13.78 9.56 -12.11
C GLU A 31 -13.08 8.52 -12.99
N GLU A 32 -11.76 8.58 -13.10
CA GLU A 32 -10.97 7.64 -13.89
C GLU A 32 -10.53 6.42 -13.11
N ILE A 33 -10.91 6.32 -11.84
CA ILE A 33 -10.53 5.23 -10.95
C ILE A 33 -11.78 4.62 -10.33
N LYS A 34 -11.84 3.30 -10.35
CA LYS A 34 -12.87 2.53 -9.62
C LYS A 34 -12.20 1.82 -8.45
N VAL A 35 -12.65 2.09 -7.23
CA VAL A 35 -12.20 1.35 -6.04
C VAL A 35 -13.02 0.06 -5.99
N VAL A 36 -12.34 -1.08 -6.16
CA VAL A 36 -12.97 -2.40 -6.19
C VAL A 36 -13.11 -2.97 -4.79
N ALA A 37 -12.04 -2.88 -3.99
CA ALA A 37 -12.03 -3.42 -2.64
C ALA A 37 -10.96 -2.73 -1.79
N THR A 38 -11.19 -2.71 -0.49
CA THR A 38 -10.20 -2.26 0.50
C THR A 38 -9.94 -3.39 1.48
N SER A 39 -8.71 -3.52 1.93
CA SER A 39 -8.35 -4.53 2.94
C SER A 39 -8.73 -4.07 4.34
N PRO A 40 -8.75 -5.00 5.32
CA PRO A 40 -8.72 -4.59 6.72
C PRO A 40 -7.51 -3.71 7.00
N ILE A 41 -7.60 -2.91 8.06
CA ILE A 41 -6.50 -2.04 8.50
C ILE A 41 -5.65 -2.82 9.49
N TYR A 42 -4.34 -2.81 9.26
CA TYR A 42 -3.35 -3.45 10.12
C TYR A 42 -2.53 -2.39 10.85
N GLU A 43 -2.05 -2.74 12.03
CA GLU A 43 -1.11 -1.92 12.78
C GLU A 43 0.24 -2.62 12.79
N THR A 44 1.31 -1.86 12.50
CA THR A 44 2.64 -2.42 12.29
C THR A 44 3.66 -1.68 13.14
N VAL A 45 4.51 -2.45 13.83
CA VAL A 45 5.65 -1.89 14.58
C VAL A 45 6.62 -1.23 13.60
N PRO A 46 7.09 0.01 13.89
CA PRO A 46 8.04 0.70 13.00
C PRO A 46 9.36 -0.05 12.88
N LYS A 47 9.97 0.06 11.71
CA LYS A 47 11.30 -0.51 11.44
C LYS A 47 12.29 0.60 11.17
N GLY A 48 13.53 0.41 11.60
CA GLY A 48 14.59 1.40 11.47
C GLY A 48 14.54 2.44 12.57
N TYR A 49 13.78 3.52 12.38
CA TYR A 49 13.61 4.56 13.40
C TYR A 49 12.48 4.15 14.36
N LEU A 50 12.83 3.75 15.59
CA LEU A 50 11.87 3.19 16.53
C LEU A 50 11.14 4.22 17.40
N ASP A 51 11.66 5.46 17.48
CA ASP A 51 11.04 6.53 18.27
C ASP A 51 9.92 7.22 17.49
N GLN A 52 8.87 6.46 17.19
CA GLN A 52 7.71 6.94 16.45
C GLN A 52 6.50 6.04 16.70
N GLU A 53 5.30 6.54 16.37
CA GLU A 53 4.07 5.78 16.46
C GLU A 53 4.08 4.57 15.51
N ASP A 54 3.34 3.53 15.85
CA ASP A 54 3.10 2.41 14.95
C ASP A 54 2.35 2.88 13.70
N PHE A 55 2.65 2.25 12.57
CA PHE A 55 1.94 2.52 11.32
C PHE A 55 0.57 1.86 11.31
N LEU A 56 -0.41 2.54 10.72
CA LEU A 56 -1.61 1.89 10.19
C LEU A 56 -1.37 1.64 8.71
N ASN A 57 -1.60 0.42 8.26
CA ASN A 57 -1.38 -0.01 6.88
C ASN A 57 -2.61 -0.71 6.32
N MET A 58 -2.86 -0.47 5.04
CA MET A 58 -3.90 -1.19 4.30
C MET A 58 -3.53 -1.21 2.83
N VAL A 59 -4.25 -2.02 2.06
CA VAL A 59 -4.13 -2.00 0.60
C VAL A 59 -5.51 -1.76 -0.02
N VAL A 60 -5.48 -1.22 -1.24
CA VAL A 60 -6.68 -0.92 -2.01
C VAL A 60 -6.52 -1.52 -3.40
N HIS A 61 -7.52 -2.27 -3.83
CA HIS A 61 -7.61 -2.76 -5.21
C HIS A 61 -8.43 -1.76 -6.02
N ILE A 62 -7.83 -1.20 -7.05
CA ILE A 62 -8.49 -0.27 -7.96
C ILE A 62 -8.43 -0.79 -9.39
N GLN A 63 -9.33 -0.28 -10.23
CA GLN A 63 -9.30 -0.45 -11.68
C GLN A 63 -9.24 0.92 -12.33
N THR A 64 -8.38 1.07 -13.34
CA THR A 64 -8.20 2.35 -14.00
C THR A 64 -7.62 2.18 -15.41
N ASP A 65 -7.94 3.16 -16.28
CA ASP A 65 -7.33 3.29 -17.61
C ASP A 65 -6.14 4.25 -17.59
N LEU A 66 -5.85 4.87 -16.44
CA LEU A 66 -4.70 5.79 -16.35
C LEU A 66 -3.41 5.07 -16.71
N THR A 67 -2.50 5.79 -17.35
CA THR A 67 -1.14 5.28 -17.54
C THR A 67 -0.44 5.16 -16.20
N ALA A 68 0.61 4.34 -16.15
CA ALA A 68 1.40 4.20 -14.93
C ALA A 68 1.95 5.55 -14.45
N ALA A 69 2.39 6.40 -15.38
CA ALA A 69 2.92 7.73 -15.07
C ALA A 69 1.83 8.64 -14.46
N ASP A 70 0.63 8.64 -15.03
CA ASP A 70 -0.47 9.47 -14.54
C ASP A 70 -0.97 8.96 -13.18
N LEU A 71 -1.02 7.65 -13.00
CA LEU A 71 -1.39 7.06 -11.71
C LEU A 71 -0.37 7.41 -10.63
N LEU A 72 0.93 7.33 -10.94
CA LEU A 72 1.98 7.72 -10.00
C LEU A 72 1.83 9.18 -9.60
N ALA A 73 1.59 10.07 -10.56
CA ALA A 73 1.39 11.49 -10.29
C ALA A 73 0.19 11.71 -9.36
N PHE A 74 -0.89 10.96 -9.58
CA PHE A 74 -2.07 11.03 -8.72
C PHE A 74 -1.76 10.58 -7.29
N CYS A 75 -1.05 9.46 -7.13
CA CYS A 75 -0.64 8.97 -5.81
C CYS A 75 0.23 10.00 -5.09
N GLN A 76 1.17 10.62 -5.79
CA GLN A 76 2.03 11.67 -5.22
C GLN A 76 1.22 12.91 -4.82
N SER A 77 0.18 13.24 -5.58
CA SER A 77 -0.69 14.37 -5.24
C SER A 77 -1.43 14.12 -3.91
N ILE A 78 -1.85 12.89 -3.65
CA ILE A 78 -2.47 12.54 -2.37
C ILE A 78 -1.49 12.77 -1.22
N GLU A 79 -0.24 12.33 -1.38
CA GLU A 79 0.80 12.54 -0.38
C GLU A 79 1.02 14.03 -0.12
N GLN A 80 1.12 14.83 -1.16
CA GLN A 80 1.33 16.27 -1.05
C GLN A 80 0.14 16.99 -0.40
N ASN A 81 -1.08 16.60 -0.77
CA ASN A 81 -2.29 17.22 -0.22
C ASN A 81 -2.46 16.96 1.26
N GLN A 82 -1.87 15.88 1.79
CA GLN A 82 -1.88 15.58 3.21
C GLN A 82 -0.59 16.01 3.90
N LYS A 83 0.21 16.84 3.24
CA LYS A 83 1.42 17.45 3.80
C LYS A 83 2.44 16.42 4.28
N ARG A 84 2.74 15.43 3.42
CA ARG A 84 3.77 14.45 3.72
C ARG A 84 5.11 15.15 3.92
N VAL A 85 5.72 14.94 5.09
CA VAL A 85 7.03 15.51 5.42
C VAL A 85 8.00 14.36 5.66
N ARG A 86 9.12 14.35 4.92
CA ARG A 86 10.21 13.40 5.12
C ARG A 86 11.42 14.12 5.68
N THR A 87 11.56 14.12 6.99
CA THR A 87 12.69 14.76 7.67
C THR A 87 13.72 13.75 8.16
N ILE A 88 13.31 12.49 8.38
CA ILE A 88 14.16 11.42 8.91
C ILE A 88 13.94 10.18 8.07
N LYS A 89 15.03 9.52 7.65
CA LYS A 89 14.92 8.24 6.92
C LYS A 89 14.20 7.21 7.80
N ASN A 90 13.19 6.54 7.25
CA ASN A 90 12.30 5.61 7.96
C ASN A 90 11.55 6.26 9.13
N GLY A 91 11.47 7.59 9.16
CA GLY A 91 10.76 8.34 10.20
C GLY A 91 9.27 8.48 9.96
N PRO A 92 8.59 9.30 10.78
CA PRO A 92 7.14 9.47 10.70
C PRO A 92 6.66 10.00 9.36
N ARG A 93 5.47 9.54 8.93
CA ARG A 93 4.84 9.94 7.66
C ARG A 93 3.36 10.15 7.82
N THR A 94 2.87 11.27 7.26
CA THR A 94 1.44 11.58 7.24
C THR A 94 0.69 10.53 6.44
N ILE A 95 1.14 10.26 5.22
CA ILE A 95 0.57 9.22 4.37
C ILE A 95 1.61 8.77 3.33
N ASP A 96 1.74 7.46 3.16
CA ASP A 96 2.46 6.85 2.04
C ASP A 96 1.43 6.25 1.10
N VAL A 97 1.62 6.46 -0.20
CA VAL A 97 0.76 5.90 -1.24
C VAL A 97 1.68 5.24 -2.28
N ASP A 98 1.76 3.92 -2.24
CA ASP A 98 2.68 3.16 -3.09
C ASP A 98 1.94 2.26 -4.06
N ILE A 99 2.35 2.28 -5.33
CA ILE A 99 1.86 1.34 -6.33
C ILE A 99 2.63 0.03 -6.16
N LEU A 100 1.91 -1.05 -5.88
CA LEU A 100 2.51 -2.37 -5.66
C LEU A 100 2.51 -3.23 -6.92
N LEU A 101 1.35 -3.33 -7.57
CA LEU A 101 1.14 -4.17 -8.75
C LEU A 101 0.24 -3.45 -9.74
N ILE A 102 0.52 -3.64 -11.04
CA ILE A 102 -0.34 -3.22 -12.14
C ILE A 102 -0.50 -4.43 -13.06
N ASP A 103 -1.64 -5.13 -12.97
CA ASP A 103 -1.85 -6.41 -13.64
C ASP A 103 -0.62 -7.33 -13.39
N GLU A 104 -0.08 -7.96 -14.41
CA GLU A 104 1.16 -8.72 -14.32
C GLU A 104 2.33 -8.00 -15.00
N LYS A 105 2.25 -6.67 -15.09
CA LYS A 105 3.28 -5.87 -15.73
C LYS A 105 4.54 -5.77 -14.88
N VAL A 106 5.67 -5.68 -15.56
CA VAL A 106 6.97 -5.37 -14.95
C VAL A 106 7.42 -4.04 -15.50
N ILE A 107 7.59 -3.07 -14.60
CA ILE A 107 8.04 -1.71 -14.94
C ILE A 107 9.31 -1.44 -14.15
N ASP A 108 10.37 -1.05 -14.83
CA ASP A 108 11.65 -0.73 -14.21
C ASP A 108 12.12 0.64 -14.70
N ARG A 109 11.66 1.68 -14.01
CA ARG A 109 11.98 3.07 -14.30
C ARG A 109 12.56 3.73 -13.06
N THR A 110 13.30 4.81 -13.26
CA THR A 110 13.91 5.54 -12.16
C THR A 110 12.88 6.00 -11.11
N ASP A 111 11.69 6.41 -11.57
CA ASP A 111 10.64 6.95 -10.70
C ASP A 111 9.59 5.93 -10.29
N LEU A 112 9.57 4.74 -10.90
CA LEU A 112 8.55 3.73 -10.62
C LEU A 112 9.07 2.33 -10.93
N GLN A 113 8.98 1.45 -9.94
CA GLN A 113 9.28 0.03 -10.10
C GLN A 113 8.05 -0.80 -9.73
N VAL A 114 7.58 -1.64 -10.66
CA VAL A 114 6.42 -2.52 -10.48
C VAL A 114 6.81 -3.92 -10.95
N PRO A 115 6.62 -4.96 -10.15
CA PRO A 115 6.14 -4.94 -8.76
C PRO A 115 7.04 -4.12 -7.84
N HIS A 116 6.44 -3.58 -6.75
CA HIS A 116 7.24 -2.86 -5.75
C HIS A 116 8.39 -3.75 -5.29
N PRO A 117 9.65 -3.27 -5.29
CA PRO A 117 10.83 -4.14 -5.14
C PRO A 117 10.92 -4.84 -3.78
N ARG A 118 10.22 -4.33 -2.75
CA ARG A 118 10.30 -4.91 -1.41
C ARG A 118 8.98 -5.50 -0.91
N MET A 119 7.93 -5.54 -1.74
CA MET A 119 6.63 -5.99 -1.25
C MET A 119 6.65 -7.43 -0.74
N HIS A 120 7.47 -8.29 -1.35
CA HIS A 120 7.57 -9.70 -0.98
C HIS A 120 8.28 -9.94 0.35
N GLU A 121 8.89 -8.91 0.93
CA GLU A 121 9.59 -8.99 2.22
C GLU A 121 8.78 -8.37 3.35
N ARG A 122 7.63 -7.74 3.05
CA ARG A 122 6.90 -6.88 3.99
C ARG A 122 5.57 -7.49 4.40
N ALA A 123 5.48 -7.95 5.65
CA ALA A 123 4.23 -8.48 6.18
C ALA A 123 3.11 -7.44 6.18
N PHE A 124 3.43 -6.17 6.42
CA PHE A 124 2.43 -5.09 6.44
C PHE A 124 1.89 -4.76 5.04
N VAL A 125 2.45 -5.35 4.00
CA VAL A 125 1.95 -5.31 2.63
C VAL A 125 1.24 -6.62 2.30
N LEU A 126 1.91 -7.76 2.53
CA LEU A 126 1.41 -9.07 2.10
C LEU A 126 0.20 -9.53 2.90
N CYS A 127 0.15 -9.23 4.21
CA CYS A 127 -1.00 -9.63 5.03
C CYS A 127 -2.30 -8.96 4.55
N PRO A 128 -2.37 -7.62 4.44
CA PRO A 128 -3.59 -7.00 3.92
C PRO A 128 -3.84 -7.36 2.44
N ALA A 129 -2.79 -7.49 1.63
CA ALA A 129 -2.95 -7.86 0.22
C ALA A 129 -3.57 -9.25 0.07
N ALA A 130 -3.14 -10.22 0.87
CA ALA A 130 -3.69 -11.57 0.82
C ALA A 130 -5.17 -11.63 1.20
N ASP A 131 -5.65 -10.68 2.01
CA ASP A 131 -7.05 -10.63 2.41
C ASP A 131 -7.99 -10.31 1.23
N ILE A 132 -7.51 -9.61 0.21
CA ILE A 132 -8.36 -9.18 -0.91
C ILE A 132 -7.89 -9.67 -2.28
N VAL A 133 -6.59 -9.89 -2.48
CA VAL A 133 -6.03 -10.31 -3.77
C VAL A 133 -5.02 -11.45 -3.61
N GLY A 134 -5.27 -12.36 -2.67
CA GLY A 134 -4.34 -13.45 -2.35
C GLY A 134 -3.96 -14.33 -3.54
N ARG A 135 -4.83 -14.43 -4.56
CA ARG A 135 -4.60 -15.26 -5.74
C ARG A 135 -3.77 -14.57 -6.82
N TRP A 136 -3.53 -13.26 -6.69
CA TRP A 136 -2.75 -12.56 -7.71
C TRP A 136 -1.32 -13.03 -7.72
N GLN A 137 -0.80 -13.20 -8.94
CA GLN A 137 0.61 -13.56 -9.15
C GLN A 137 1.46 -12.29 -9.02
N VAL A 138 2.61 -12.43 -8.36
CA VAL A 138 3.64 -11.39 -8.41
C VAL A 138 4.56 -11.79 -9.57
N PRO A 139 4.62 -11.01 -10.66
CA PRO A 139 5.32 -11.43 -11.88
C PRO A 139 6.74 -11.89 -11.55
N HIS A 140 7.74 -11.61 -11.92
CA HIS A 140 9.12 -12.07 -11.73
C HIS A 140 9.39 -13.11 -10.63
N LEU A 141 8.48 -13.30 -9.66
CA LEU A 141 8.62 -14.33 -8.61
C LEU A 141 7.81 -15.59 -8.90
N ASN A 142 6.87 -15.51 -9.83
CA ASN A 142 5.97 -16.63 -10.20
C ASN A 142 5.26 -17.25 -8.99
N LYS A 143 4.90 -16.42 -8.01
CA LYS A 143 4.21 -16.85 -6.80
C LYS A 143 3.03 -15.94 -6.53
N THR A 144 1.99 -16.50 -5.90
CA THR A 144 0.84 -15.70 -5.50
C THR A 144 1.17 -14.88 -4.26
N VAL A 145 0.39 -13.82 -4.06
CA VAL A 145 0.47 -12.99 -2.85
C VAL A 145 0.33 -13.85 -1.59
N SER A 146 -0.65 -14.77 -1.58
CA SER A 146 -0.85 -15.67 -0.41
C SER A 146 0.35 -16.56 -0.16
N THR A 147 0.96 -17.11 -1.20
CA THR A 147 2.16 -17.96 -1.05
C THR A 147 3.31 -17.16 -0.47
N LEU A 148 3.50 -15.93 -0.93
CA LEU A 148 4.55 -15.05 -0.41
C LEU A 148 4.32 -14.69 1.05
N ARG A 149 3.07 -14.40 1.42
CA ARG A 149 2.72 -14.12 2.82
C ARG A 149 3.06 -15.33 3.71
N ASP A 150 2.65 -16.53 3.28
CA ASP A 150 2.85 -17.74 4.09
C ASP A 150 4.34 -18.09 4.23
N ALA A 151 5.17 -17.67 3.29
CA ALA A 151 6.61 -17.92 3.33
C ALA A 151 7.39 -16.92 4.18
N LEU A 152 6.75 -15.85 4.66
CA LEU A 152 7.43 -14.86 5.51
C LEU A 152 7.91 -15.49 6.82
N PRO A 153 9.07 -15.03 7.36
CA PRO A 153 9.47 -15.42 8.71
C PRO A 153 8.40 -15.06 9.73
N GLN A 154 8.24 -15.91 10.76
CA GLN A 154 7.23 -15.67 11.79
C GLN A 154 7.44 -14.33 12.50
N ALA A 155 8.70 -13.93 12.73
CA ALA A 155 9.02 -12.66 13.36
C ALA A 155 8.45 -11.46 12.56
N GLU A 156 8.46 -11.54 11.23
CA GLU A 156 7.86 -10.50 10.38
C GLU A 156 6.34 -10.45 10.54
N LYS A 157 5.70 -11.63 10.57
CA LYS A 157 4.24 -11.70 10.75
C LYS A 157 3.81 -11.24 12.14
N ASP A 158 4.63 -11.47 13.16
CA ASP A 158 4.33 -11.08 14.54
C ASP A 158 4.33 -9.56 14.74
N ASP A 159 5.03 -8.81 13.87
CA ASP A 159 5.07 -7.35 13.94
C ASP A 159 3.82 -6.68 13.38
N VAL A 160 2.89 -7.44 12.83
CA VAL A 160 1.70 -6.94 12.13
C VAL A 160 0.45 -7.56 12.75
N ARG A 161 -0.51 -6.72 13.12
CA ARG A 161 -1.78 -7.18 13.72
C ARG A 161 -2.96 -6.41 13.13
N VAL A 162 -4.12 -7.05 13.09
CA VAL A 162 -5.36 -6.37 12.70
C VAL A 162 -5.68 -5.29 13.71
N ALA A 163 -5.87 -4.06 13.24
CA ALA A 163 -6.06 -2.91 14.13
C ALA A 163 -7.46 -2.82 14.75
N GLY A 164 -8.45 -3.51 14.16
CA GLY A 164 -9.83 -3.42 14.62
C GLY A 164 -10.49 -2.08 14.32
N LEU A 165 -9.96 -1.34 13.36
CA LEU A 165 -10.48 -0.03 12.93
C LEU A 165 -11.19 -0.15 11.60
N SER A 166 -12.14 0.77 11.36
CA SER A 166 -12.90 0.82 10.10
C SER A 166 -12.78 2.17 9.45
N LEU A 167 -12.83 2.19 8.12
CA LEU A 167 -12.91 3.44 7.34
C LEU A 167 -14.28 4.12 7.46
N GLU A 168 -15.28 3.40 7.94
CA GLU A 168 -16.64 3.91 8.09
C GLU A 168 -16.91 4.44 9.49
#